data_9de07a9f661f93d51986fb8ac5aacaf6
#
_entry.id   9de07a9f661f93d51986fb8ac5aacaf6
#
_cell.length_a   1.000
_cell.length_b   1.000
_cell.length_c   1.000
_cell.angle_alpha   90.00
_cell.angle_beta   90.00
_cell.angle_gamma   90.00
#
_symmetry.space_group_name_H-M   'P 1'
#
loop_
_entity.id
_entity.type
_entity.pdbx_description
1 polymer ?
#
loop_
_entity_poly.entity_id
_entity_poly.type
_entity_poly.pdbx_seq_one_letter_code
_entity_poly.pdbx_strand_id
1 'polypeptide(L)' 'MTQAQKVFEAMMRAKGYTDFSGTKGRYSVPALQTRWNYFLMGWEMRGVQ' A
#
# COMPACT_ATOMS: atom_id res chain seq x y z
N MET A 1 -3.42 4.58 -10.80
CA MET A 1 -3.08 4.38 -9.36
C MET A 1 -4.22 4.90 -8.51
N THR A 2 -4.64 4.13 -7.53
CA THR A 2 -5.75 4.52 -6.67
C THR A 2 -5.29 5.51 -5.60
N GLN A 3 -6.25 6.21 -4.99
CA GLN A 3 -5.94 7.10 -3.89
C GLN A 3 -5.28 6.35 -2.73
N ALA A 4 -5.80 5.18 -2.42
CA ALA A 4 -5.24 4.35 -1.35
C ALA A 4 -3.77 4.02 -1.62
N GLN A 5 -3.45 3.69 -2.86
CA GLN A 5 -2.08 3.36 -3.25
C GLN A 5 -1.15 4.54 -3.08
N LYS A 6 -1.61 5.73 -3.48
CA LYS A 6 -0.79 6.94 -3.33
C LYS A 6 -0.46 7.22 -1.87
N VAL A 7 -1.47 7.12 -1.01
CA VAL A 7 -1.29 7.36 0.42
C VAL A 7 -0.36 6.32 1.03
N PHE A 8 -0.58 5.05 0.68
CA PHE A 8 0.25 3.96 1.19
C PHE A 8 1.72 4.16 0.81
N GLU A 9 1.98 4.46 -0.45
CA GLU A 9 3.36 4.61 -0.91
C GLU A 9 4.04 5.79 -0.25
N ALA A 10 3.31 6.89 -0.03
CA ALA A 10 3.87 8.04 0.66
C ALA A 10 4.29 7.66 2.08
N MET A 11 3.45 6.90 2.77
CA MET A 11 3.75 6.45 4.12
C MET A 11 4.96 5.52 4.14
N MET A 12 5.04 4.63 3.18
CA MET A 12 6.15 3.68 3.13
C MET A 12 7.47 4.37 2.79
N ARG A 13 7.42 5.40 1.93
CA ARG A 13 8.64 6.16 1.65
C ARG A 13 9.16 6.84 2.91
N ALA A 14 8.25 7.33 3.73
CA ALA A 14 8.64 7.96 5.00
C ALA A 14 9.31 6.97 5.94
N LYS A 15 9.00 5.69 5.79
CA LYS A 15 9.63 4.63 6.60
C LYS A 15 10.94 4.12 6.01
N GLY A 16 11.29 4.57 4.81
CA GLY A 16 12.55 4.19 4.20
C GLY A 16 12.46 3.19 3.05
N TYR A 17 11.27 2.76 2.71
CA TYR A 17 11.10 1.86 1.57
C TYR A 17 11.26 2.65 0.27
N THR A 18 11.99 2.07 -0.68
CA THR A 18 12.24 2.74 -1.96
C THR A 18 11.80 1.87 -3.15
N ASP A 19 11.62 0.58 -2.96
CA ASP A 19 11.29 -0.34 -4.04
C ASP A 19 9.79 -0.63 -4.02
N PHE A 20 9.07 0.02 -4.92
CA PHE A 20 7.64 -0.18 -5.07
C PHE A 20 7.29 -0.93 -6.35
N SER A 21 8.24 -1.70 -6.86
CA SER A 21 8.01 -2.47 -8.07
C SER A 21 6.97 -3.55 -7.83
N GLY A 22 6.32 -3.95 -8.91
CA GLY A 22 5.27 -4.96 -8.86
C GLY A 22 4.31 -4.73 -10.00
N THR A 23 3.26 -5.54 -10.05
CA THR A 23 2.25 -5.42 -11.10
C THR A 23 0.86 -5.42 -10.51
N LYS A 24 -0.02 -4.61 -11.09
CA LYS A 24 -1.46 -4.62 -10.82
C LYS A 24 -1.80 -4.59 -9.33
N GLY A 25 -1.19 -3.68 -8.61
CA GLY A 25 -1.50 -3.51 -7.20
C GLY A 25 -0.80 -4.48 -6.28
N ARG A 26 0.15 -5.24 -6.80
CA ARG A 26 0.97 -6.13 -5.98
C ARG A 26 2.39 -5.62 -5.94
N TYR A 27 3.01 -5.78 -4.79
CA TYR A 27 4.40 -5.36 -4.60
C TYR A 27 5.31 -6.56 -4.59
N SER A 28 6.48 -6.43 -5.21
CA SER A 28 7.48 -7.51 -5.24
C SER A 28 8.09 -7.75 -3.88
N VAL A 29 8.18 -6.71 -3.06
CA VAL A 29 8.75 -6.84 -1.72
C VAL A 29 7.68 -7.45 -0.79
N PRO A 30 7.93 -8.64 -0.21
CA PRO A 30 6.92 -9.30 0.61
C PRO A 30 6.46 -8.46 1.80
N ALA A 31 7.37 -7.71 2.41
CA ALA A 31 7.01 -6.86 3.53
C ALA A 31 6.02 -5.77 3.11
N LEU A 32 6.24 -5.19 1.93
CA LEU A 32 5.33 -4.18 1.40
C LEU A 32 3.97 -4.79 1.05
N GLN A 33 3.97 -5.98 0.47
CA GLN A 33 2.72 -6.63 0.10
C GLN A 33 1.88 -6.93 1.34
N THR A 34 2.50 -7.41 2.40
CA THR A 34 1.78 -7.68 3.64
C THR A 34 1.19 -6.41 4.22
N ARG A 35 1.98 -5.35 4.27
CA ARG A 35 1.51 -4.06 4.80
C ARG A 35 0.40 -3.49 3.93
N TRP A 36 0.50 -3.65 2.62
CA TRP A 36 -0.51 -3.19 1.69
C TRP A 36 -1.85 -3.89 1.91
N ASN A 37 -1.81 -5.20 2.14
CA ASN A 37 -3.03 -5.96 2.41
C ASN A 37 -3.75 -5.41 3.65
N TYR A 38 -3.03 -5.19 4.73
CA TYR A 38 -3.63 -4.66 5.95
C TYR A 38 -4.09 -3.22 5.76
N PHE A 39 -3.31 -2.43 5.05
CA PHE A 39 -3.69 -1.05 4.77
C PHE A 39 -5.00 -0.99 3.99
N LEU A 40 -5.13 -1.83 2.98
CA LEU A 40 -6.35 -1.88 2.17
C LEU A 40 -7.57 -2.26 3.00
N MET A 41 -7.41 -3.23 3.89
CA MET A 41 -8.52 -3.63 4.75
C MET A 41 -9.04 -2.44 5.56
N GLY A 42 -8.12 -1.71 6.17
CA GLY A 42 -8.50 -0.54 6.95
C GLY A 42 -9.09 0.56 6.09
N TRP A 43 -8.52 0.77 4.91
CA TRP A 43 -9.01 1.77 3.99
C TRP A 43 -10.44 1.47 3.55
N GLU A 44 -10.71 0.22 3.19
CA GLU A 44 -12.04 -0.17 2.72
C GLU A 44 -13.08 -0.09 3.82
N MET A 45 -12.70 -0.46 5.03
CA MET A 45 -13.61 -0.34 6.15
C MET A 45 -14.01 1.11 6.40
N ARG A 46 -13.08 2.02 6.25
CA ARG A 46 -13.39 3.45 6.39
C ARG A 46 -14.29 3.94 5.26
N GLY A 47 -14.09 3.39 4.07
CA GLY A 47 -14.88 3.78 2.91
C GLY A 47 -16.31 3.29 2.92
N VAL A 48 -16.59 2.31 3.75
CA VAL A 48 -17.94 1.74 3.84
C VAL A 48 -18.91 2.65 4.57
N GLN A 49 -18.42 3.56 5.32
CA GLN A 49 -19.27 4.45 6.12
C GLN A 49 -20.06 5.45 5.30
#